data_cdb2fdee03d19d134d3a0ee1dd31ef4e
#
_entry.id   cdb2fdee03d19d134d3a0ee1dd31ef4e
#
_cell.length_a   1.000
_cell.length_b   1.000
_cell.length_c   1.000
_cell.angle_alpha   90.00
_cell.angle_beta   90.00
_cell.angle_gamma   90.00
#
_symmetry.space_group_name_H-M   'P 1'
#
loop_
_entity.id
_entity.type
_entity.pdbx_description
1 polymer ?
#
loop_
_entity_poly.entity_id
_entity_poly.type
_entity_poly.pdbx_seq_one_letter_code
_entity_poly.pdbx_strand_id
1 'polypeptide(L)'
;MSDQEARRLLRECVDRYRRRPYAELRRACGDDPATVHVAGRSGAHYRIMVHVVPDSNDARRGAVRVIAQMSGDESLERLRDEFTVAPKSHAGV
;
A
#
# COMPACT_ATOMS: atom_id res chain seq x y z
N MET A 1 -6.63 -15.19 17.35
CA MET A 1 -6.59 -14.08 16.59
C MET A 1 -5.28 -13.50 16.47
N SER A 2 -4.85 -13.27 15.35
CA SER A 2 -3.46 -13.05 15.22
C SER A 2 -3.22 -11.74 14.52
N ASP A 3 -2.82 -10.76 15.30
CA ASP A 3 -2.33 -9.53 14.74
C ASP A 3 -1.11 -9.78 13.88
N GLN A 4 -0.34 -10.79 14.20
CA GLN A 4 0.83 -11.13 13.41
C GLN A 4 0.43 -11.60 12.02
N GLU A 5 -0.64 -12.38 11.92
CA GLU A 5 -1.12 -12.82 10.62
C GLU A 5 -1.58 -11.62 9.79
N ALA A 6 -2.37 -10.74 10.38
CA ALA A 6 -2.87 -9.57 9.68
C ALA A 6 -1.72 -8.67 9.21
N ARG A 7 -0.75 -8.44 10.09
CA ARG A 7 0.39 -7.59 9.74
C ARG A 7 1.24 -8.22 8.64
N ARG A 8 1.40 -9.52 8.67
CA ARG A 8 2.16 -10.21 7.63
C ARG A 8 1.48 -10.08 6.29
N LEU A 9 0.16 -10.28 6.26
CA LEU A 9 -0.58 -10.17 5.01
C LEU A 9 -0.56 -8.75 4.47
N LEU A 10 -0.67 -7.77 5.35
CA LEU A 10 -0.59 -6.38 4.94
C LEU A 10 0.81 -6.07 4.38
N ARG A 11 1.85 -6.53 5.06
CA ARG A 11 3.20 -6.30 4.59
C ARG A 11 3.46 -6.95 3.23
N GLU A 12 2.95 -8.16 3.04
CA GLU A 12 3.11 -8.82 1.74
C GLU A 12 2.44 -8.02 0.63
N CYS A 13 1.28 -7.46 0.91
CA CYS A 13 0.59 -6.62 -0.06
C CYS A 13 1.41 -5.36 -0.37
N VAL A 14 1.91 -4.70 0.66
CA VAL A 14 2.72 -3.49 0.48
C VAL A 14 4.00 -3.81 -0.28
N ASP A 15 4.62 -4.94 0.02
CA ASP A 15 5.86 -5.32 -0.66
C ASP A 15 5.65 -5.55 -2.15
N ARG A 16 4.50 -6.06 -2.54
CA ARG A 16 4.18 -6.20 -3.96
C ARG A 16 4.13 -4.84 -4.64
N TYR A 17 3.59 -3.83 -3.97
CA TYR A 17 3.56 -2.48 -4.52
C TYR A 17 4.95 -1.87 -4.56
N ARG A 18 5.79 -2.17 -3.59
CA ARG A 18 7.16 -1.66 -3.60
C ARG A 18 7.98 -2.19 -4.78
N ARG A 19 7.62 -3.35 -5.30
CA ARG A 19 8.31 -3.93 -6.45
C ARG A 19 7.86 -3.33 -7.76
N ARG A 20 6.78 -2.58 -7.78
CA ARG A 20 6.30 -1.97 -9.00
C ARG A 20 7.18 -0.80 -9.37
N PRO A 21 7.44 -0.60 -10.68
CA PRO A 21 8.21 0.55 -11.12
C PRO A 21 7.51 1.85 -10.77
N TYR A 22 8.29 2.88 -10.54
CA TYR A 22 7.75 4.19 -10.23
C TYR A 22 6.71 4.63 -11.27
N ALA A 23 7.00 4.43 -12.56
CA ALA A 23 6.10 4.87 -13.61
C ALA A 23 4.72 4.23 -13.48
N GLU A 24 4.67 2.97 -13.05
CA GLU A 24 3.41 2.28 -12.86
C GLU A 24 2.64 2.86 -11.68
N LEU A 25 3.34 3.14 -10.59
CA LEU A 25 2.70 3.76 -9.43
C LEU A 25 2.24 5.17 -9.75
N ARG A 26 3.03 5.90 -10.52
CA ARG A 26 2.67 7.26 -10.92
C ARG A 26 1.39 7.28 -11.74
N ARG A 27 1.22 6.31 -12.61
CA ARG A 27 0.01 6.21 -13.40
C ARG A 27 -1.22 5.88 -12.56
N ALA A 28 -1.02 5.17 -11.45
CA ALA A 28 -2.13 4.82 -10.56
C ALA A 28 -2.55 5.98 -9.68
N CYS A 29 -1.78 7.06 -9.63
CA CYS A 29 -2.16 8.22 -8.83
C CYS A 29 -3.48 8.79 -9.32
N GLY A 30 -4.38 9.01 -8.41
CA GLY A 30 -5.69 9.58 -8.74
C GLY A 30 -6.72 8.55 -9.14
N ASP A 31 -6.33 7.30 -9.29
CA ASP A 31 -7.31 6.26 -9.57
C ASP A 31 -8.07 5.91 -8.28
N ASP A 32 -9.19 5.25 -8.43
CA ASP A 32 -9.91 4.75 -7.28
C ASP A 32 -9.04 3.75 -6.51
N PRO A 33 -9.21 3.68 -5.19
CA PRO A 33 -8.42 2.74 -4.41
C PRO A 33 -8.63 1.31 -4.88
N ALA A 34 -7.57 0.55 -4.90
CA ALA A 34 -7.66 -0.87 -5.19
C ALA A 34 -8.08 -1.61 -3.91
N THR A 35 -8.94 -2.59 -4.06
CA THR A 35 -9.36 -3.40 -2.94
C THR A 35 -8.86 -4.83 -3.16
N VAL A 36 -8.17 -5.35 -2.16
CA VAL A 36 -7.63 -6.71 -2.22
C VAL A 36 -8.25 -7.50 -1.08
N HIS A 37 -8.82 -8.64 -1.40
CA HIS A 37 -9.38 -9.53 -0.40
C HIS A 37 -8.39 -10.66 -0.16
N VAL A 38 -8.04 -10.89 1.09
CA VAL A 38 -7.09 -11.94 1.44
C VAL A 38 -7.69 -12.78 2.56
N ALA A 39 -7.34 -14.05 2.56
CA ALA A 39 -7.74 -14.96 3.62
C ALA A 39 -6.50 -15.45 4.35
N GLY A 40 -6.57 -15.43 5.66
CA GLY A 40 -5.49 -15.95 6.47
C GLY A 40 -5.64 -17.43 6.70
N ARG A 41 -4.59 -18.04 7.20
CA ARG A 41 -4.60 -19.46 7.53
C ARG A 41 -5.58 -19.77 8.64
N SER A 42 -5.87 -18.79 9.47
CA SER A 42 -6.85 -18.95 10.54
C SER A 42 -8.27 -19.00 10.06
N GLY A 43 -8.49 -18.74 8.77
CA GLY A 43 -9.85 -18.63 8.23
C GLY A 43 -10.38 -17.21 8.27
N ALA A 44 -9.67 -16.28 8.85
CA ALA A 44 -10.12 -14.90 8.89
C ALA A 44 -9.99 -14.27 7.51
N HIS A 45 -10.92 -13.40 7.19
CA HIS A 45 -10.91 -12.68 5.92
C HIS A 45 -10.57 -11.23 6.17
N TYR A 46 -9.73 -10.69 5.32
CA TYR A 46 -9.29 -9.31 5.45
C TYR A 46 -9.48 -8.59 4.13
N ARG A 47 -9.71 -7.30 4.22
CA ARG A 47 -9.80 -6.43 3.05
C ARG A 47 -8.73 -5.37 3.17
N ILE A 48 -7.92 -5.24 2.15
CA ILE A 48 -6.86 -4.24 2.12
C ILE A 48 -7.22 -3.25 1.03
N MET A 49 -7.33 -1.99 1.41
CA MET A 49 -7.55 -0.91 0.45
C MET A 49 -6.23 -0.19 0.25
N VAL A 50 -5.83 -0.05 -1.00
CA VAL A 50 -4.57 0.59 -1.35
C VAL A 50 -4.84 1.87 -2.11
N HIS A 51 -4.38 2.98 -1.56
CA HIS A 51 -4.49 4.28 -2.17
C HIS A 51 -3.12 4.70 -2.69
N VAL A 52 -3.08 5.17 -3.92
CA VAL A 52 -1.85 5.71 -4.50
C VAL A 52 -2.11 7.18 -4.78
N VAL A 53 -1.39 8.04 -4.09
CA VAL A 53 -1.65 9.48 -4.16
C VAL A 53 -0.34 10.23 -4.31
N PRO A 54 -0.38 11.47 -4.84
CA PRO A 54 0.84 12.27 -4.84
C PRO A 54 1.25 12.57 -3.40
N ASP A 55 2.54 12.58 -3.15
CA ASP A 55 3.02 12.95 -1.84
C ASP A 55 3.01 14.47 -1.76
N SER A 56 2.14 15.02 -0.93
CA SER A 56 1.98 16.47 -0.85
C SER A 56 3.24 17.18 -0.39
N ASN A 57 4.06 16.50 0.39
CA ASN A 57 5.30 17.13 0.85
C ASN A 57 6.35 17.23 -0.26
N ASP A 58 6.22 16.40 -1.28
CA ASP A 58 7.24 16.32 -2.31
C ASP A 58 6.60 16.29 -3.68
N ALA A 59 5.44 16.91 -3.82
CA ALA A 59 4.68 16.85 -5.06
C ALA A 59 5.45 17.42 -6.24
N ARG A 60 6.26 18.44 -6.00
CA ARG A 60 7.04 19.06 -7.07
C ARG A 60 8.03 18.09 -7.69
N ARG A 61 8.47 17.12 -6.93
CA ARG A 61 9.41 16.12 -7.41
C ARG A 61 8.72 14.89 -7.95
N GLY A 62 7.39 14.89 -7.92
CA GLY A 62 6.65 13.76 -8.44
C GLY A 62 6.64 12.57 -7.52
N ALA A 63 6.92 12.75 -6.24
CA ALA A 63 6.88 11.64 -5.30
C ALA A 63 5.45 11.10 -5.16
N VAL A 64 5.36 9.80 -4.95
CA VAL A 64 4.09 9.10 -4.86
C VAL A 64 4.04 8.38 -3.51
N ARG A 65 2.91 8.47 -2.84
CA ARG A 65 2.70 7.78 -1.58
C ARG A 65 1.71 6.65 -1.78
N VAL A 66 2.07 5.47 -1.31
CA VAL A 66 1.20 4.30 -1.35
C VAL A 66 0.76 4.01 0.07
N ILE A 67 -0.53 4.00 0.30
CA ILE A 67 -1.11 3.81 1.63
C ILE A 67 -2.00 2.59 1.58
N ALA A 68 -1.70 1.59 2.40
CA ALA A 68 -2.50 0.39 2.49
C ALA A 68 -3.17 0.35 3.86
N GLN A 69 -4.47 0.15 3.88
CA GLN A 69 -5.25 0.03 5.10
C GLN A 69 -5.96 -1.30 5.09
N MET A 70 -5.89 -2.02 6.19
CA MET A 70 -6.51 -3.33 6.30
C MET A 70 -7.62 -3.30 7.34
N SER A 71 -8.72 -3.96 7.03
CA SER A 71 -9.78 -4.20 7.99
C SER A 71 -10.14 -5.67 7.95
N GLY A 72 -10.51 -6.22 9.08
CA GLY A 72 -10.97 -7.59 9.17
C GLY A 72 -12.41 -7.65 9.61
N ASP A 73 -12.99 -8.82 9.51
CA ASP A 73 -14.40 -8.99 9.82
C ASP A 73 -14.72 -8.67 11.27
N GLU A 74 -13.82 -9.00 12.17
CA GLU A 74 -14.07 -8.80 13.58
C GLU A 74 -13.14 -7.80 14.22
N SER A 75 -12.22 -7.27 13.48
CA SER A 75 -11.23 -6.37 14.06
C SER A 75 -11.76 -4.97 14.14
N LEU A 76 -11.65 -4.38 15.30
CA LEU A 76 -11.95 -2.98 15.47
C LEU A 76 -10.74 -2.12 15.17
N GLU A 77 -9.55 -2.71 15.10
CA GLU A 77 -8.36 -1.98 14.79
C GLU A 77 -8.10 -2.02 13.31
N ARG A 78 -7.71 -0.89 12.77
CA ARG A 78 -7.30 -0.80 11.40
C ARG A 78 -5.79 -0.76 11.35
N LEU A 79 -5.23 -1.70 10.64
CA LEU A 79 -3.80 -1.69 10.41
C LEU A 79 -3.52 -0.85 9.17
N ARG A 80 -2.41 -0.17 9.21
CA ARG A 80 -2.02 0.71 8.12
C ARG A 80 -0.53 0.59 7.90
N ASP A 81 -0.14 0.60 6.63
CA ASP A 81 1.26 0.67 6.25
C ASP A 81 1.36 1.59 5.04
N GLU A 82 2.46 2.28 4.91
CA GLU A 82 2.63 3.18 3.79
C GLU A 82 4.09 3.35 3.45
N PHE A 83 4.34 3.77 2.23
CA PHE A 83 5.68 4.12 1.80
C PHE A 83 5.60 5.19 0.73
N THR A 84 6.70 5.89 0.54
CA THR A 84 6.81 6.95 -0.46
C THR A 84 7.91 6.59 -1.44
N VAL A 85 7.63 6.81 -2.71
CA VAL A 85 8.60 6.55 -3.77
C VAL A 85 8.81 7.84 -4.53
N ALA A 86 10.07 8.25 -4.62
CA ALA A 86 10.44 9.39 -5.44
C ALA A 86 10.85 8.89 -6.81
N PRO A 87 10.70 9.73 -7.86
CA PRO A 87 11.25 9.36 -9.15
C PRO A 87 12.73 9.17 -9.01
N LYS A 88 13.26 8.20 -9.74
CA LYS A 88 14.68 7.99 -9.68
C LYS A 88 15.38 9.23 -10.14
N SER A 89 16.24 9.71 -9.30
CA SER A 89 17.07 10.80 -9.71
C SER A 89 18.01 10.27 -10.74
N HIS A 90 18.08 10.95 -11.82
CA HIS A 90 19.01 10.56 -12.77
C HIS A 90 20.18 11.37 -12.71
N ALA A 91 20.29 11.97 -11.64
CA ALA A 91 21.43 12.66 -11.49
C ALA A 91 22.49 11.80 -11.55
N GLY A 92 22.42 11.00 -11.41
CA GLY A 92 23.48 10.38 -11.65
C GLY A 92 23.45 10.13 -12.86
N VAL A 93 22.70 10.25 -13.10
CA VAL A 93 22.57 10.11 -13.97
C VAL A 93 22.82 10.71 -14.31
#